data_36733440259f3d0b936cfada129cab60
#
_entry.id   36733440259f3d0b936cfada129cab60
#
_cell.length_a   1.000
_cell.length_b   1.000
_cell.length_c   1.000
_cell.angle_alpha   90.00
_cell.angle_beta   90.00
_cell.angle_gamma   90.00
#
_symmetry.space_group_name_H-M   'P 1'
#
loop_
_entity.id
_entity.type
_entity.pdbx_description
1 polymer ?
#
loop_
_entity_poly.entity_id
_entity_poly.type
_entity_poly.pdbx_seq_one_letter_code
_entity_poly.pdbx_strand_id
1 'polypeptide(L)'
;MKTIRLHDKNFRLAIPNGRICDAIGRVADRINKDYAGRETPLFVGVLNGSFMFMTDLIKKIEFQNELSFVKLASYDGTCSTGCVKSLIGLNNPIEGRHVIIVEDIVDTGESIEHMIKELEARNPASGEVCTL
;
A
#
# COMPACT_ATOMS: atom_id res chain seq x y z
N MET A 1 26.57 13.89 -11.50
CA MET A 1 25.48 13.35 -10.66
C MET A 1 25.92 13.26 -9.22
N LYS A 2 25.08 13.73 -8.33
CA LYS A 2 25.38 13.70 -6.89
C LYS A 2 25.25 12.26 -6.37
N THR A 3 26.31 11.75 -5.78
CA THR A 3 26.34 10.43 -5.16
C THR A 3 26.32 10.61 -3.64
N ILE A 4 25.52 9.81 -2.96
CA ILE A 4 25.45 9.79 -1.49
C ILE A 4 26.01 8.47 -1.02
N ARG A 5 26.91 8.52 -0.05
CA ARG A 5 27.44 7.31 0.58
C ARG A 5 26.71 7.03 1.89
N LEU A 6 26.22 5.81 2.02
CA LEU A 6 25.61 5.29 3.25
C LEU A 6 26.32 3.99 3.61
N HIS A 7 26.97 3.98 4.76
CA HIS A 7 27.82 2.86 5.19
C HIS A 7 28.90 2.52 4.14
N ASP A 8 28.85 1.33 3.61
CA ASP A 8 29.80 0.79 2.62
C ASP A 8 29.32 0.96 1.17
N LYS A 9 28.14 1.53 0.96
CA LYS A 9 27.49 1.63 -0.33
C LYS A 9 27.35 3.06 -0.84
N ASN A 10 27.49 3.22 -2.13
CA ASN A 10 27.25 4.48 -2.82
C ASN A 10 25.92 4.43 -3.57
N PHE A 11 25.14 5.48 -3.41
CA PHE A 11 23.83 5.60 -4.05
C PHE A 11 23.81 6.82 -4.96
N ARG A 12 23.16 6.67 -6.09
CA ARG A 12 22.87 7.79 -7.00
C ARG A 12 21.37 7.91 -7.17
N LEU A 13 20.92 9.11 -7.49
CA LEU A 13 19.51 9.37 -7.73
C LEU A 13 19.08 8.64 -9.01
N ALA A 14 18.19 7.66 -8.90
CA ALA A 14 17.63 6.93 -10.02
C ALA A 14 16.33 7.58 -10.54
N ILE A 15 15.43 7.90 -9.62
CA ILE A 15 14.13 8.51 -9.94
C ILE A 15 14.00 9.80 -9.15
N PRO A 16 13.97 10.97 -9.84
CA PRO A 16 13.81 12.24 -9.14
C PRO A 16 12.42 12.40 -8.52
N ASN A 17 12.34 13.16 -7.43
CA ASN A 17 11.10 13.39 -6.71
C ASN A 17 9.96 13.91 -7.60
N GLY A 18 10.27 14.79 -8.56
CA GLY A 18 9.27 15.31 -9.50
C GLY A 18 8.57 14.22 -10.28
N ARG A 19 9.31 13.20 -10.73
CA ARG A 19 8.73 12.05 -11.43
C ARG A 19 7.83 11.20 -10.53
N ILE A 20 8.23 11.07 -9.27
CA ILE A 20 7.43 10.35 -8.27
C ILE A 20 6.14 11.12 -8.01
N CYS A 21 6.21 12.42 -7.81
CA CYS A 21 5.03 13.27 -7.60
C CYS A 21 4.06 13.21 -8.79
N ASP A 22 4.57 13.25 -10.01
CA ASP A 22 3.74 13.12 -11.23
C ASP A 22 3.05 11.76 -11.29
N ALA A 23 3.75 10.69 -10.94
CA ALA A 23 3.17 9.35 -10.90
C ALA A 23 2.06 9.25 -9.84
N ILE A 24 2.28 9.81 -8.66
CA ILE A 24 1.26 9.86 -7.59
C ILE A 24 0.03 10.64 -8.07
N GLY A 25 0.24 11.75 -8.78
CA GLY A 25 -0.85 12.54 -9.37
C GLY A 25 -1.71 11.73 -10.34
N ARG A 26 -1.07 10.95 -11.21
CA ARG A 26 -1.80 10.08 -12.16
C ARG A 26 -2.59 8.99 -11.44
N VAL A 27 -1.99 8.38 -10.42
CA VAL A 27 -2.68 7.37 -9.60
C VAL A 27 -3.89 7.98 -8.90
N ALA A 28 -3.72 9.14 -8.28
CA ALA A 28 -4.81 9.86 -7.60
C ALA A 28 -5.94 10.21 -8.56
N ASP A 29 -5.62 10.70 -9.75
CA ASP A 29 -6.63 11.05 -10.77
C ASP A 29 -7.45 9.83 -11.16
N ARG A 30 -6.81 8.69 -11.34
CA ARG A 30 -7.50 7.45 -11.64
C ARG A 30 -8.41 7.00 -10.51
N ILE A 31 -7.94 7.06 -9.28
CA ILE A 31 -8.75 6.70 -8.11
C ILE A 31 -9.94 7.65 -7.96
N ASN A 32 -9.73 8.95 -8.10
CA ASN A 32 -10.80 9.93 -8.05
C ASN A 32 -11.89 9.64 -9.10
N LYS A 33 -11.49 9.24 -10.29
CA LYS A 33 -12.41 8.88 -11.37
C LYS A 33 -13.15 7.56 -11.08
N ASP A 34 -12.42 6.53 -10.68
CA ASP A 34 -12.96 5.19 -10.50
C ASP A 34 -13.91 5.08 -9.30
N TYR A 35 -13.67 5.87 -8.26
CA TYR A 35 -14.44 5.84 -7.01
C TYR A 35 -15.41 7.00 -6.84
N ALA A 36 -15.55 7.88 -7.82
CA ALA A 36 -16.50 8.97 -7.76
C ALA A 36 -17.94 8.43 -7.59
N GLY A 37 -18.63 8.93 -6.58
CA GLY A 37 -20.02 8.54 -6.29
C GLY A 37 -20.20 7.16 -5.65
N ARG A 38 -19.13 6.46 -5.34
CA ARG A 38 -19.17 5.20 -4.59
C ARG A 38 -19.20 5.46 -3.08
N GLU A 39 -19.56 4.43 -2.33
CA GLU A 39 -19.44 4.46 -0.87
C GLU A 39 -18.00 4.70 -0.45
N THR A 40 -17.83 5.33 0.71
CA THR A 40 -16.52 5.70 1.27
C THR A 40 -15.56 4.50 1.28
N PRO A 41 -14.48 4.51 0.48
CA PRO A 41 -13.52 3.43 0.48
C PRO A 41 -12.59 3.51 1.69
N LEU A 42 -12.02 2.37 2.03
CA LEU A 42 -10.96 2.25 3.04
C LEU A 42 -9.62 2.06 2.32
N PHE A 43 -8.71 2.99 2.55
CA PHE A 43 -7.31 2.85 2.11
C PHE A 43 -6.53 2.12 3.19
N VAL A 44 -5.85 1.06 2.81
CA VAL A 44 -5.05 0.24 3.71
C VAL A 44 -3.59 0.31 3.27
N GLY A 45 -2.80 1.05 4.01
CA GLY A 45 -1.37 1.20 3.75
C GLY A 45 -0.55 0.13 4.44
N VAL A 46 0.40 -0.43 3.71
CA VAL A 46 1.28 -1.48 4.23
C VAL A 46 2.56 -0.86 4.79
N LEU A 47 2.71 -0.90 6.09
CA LEU A 47 3.87 -0.35 6.78
C LEU A 47 5.12 -1.26 6.60
N ASN A 48 6.32 -0.71 6.59
CA ASN A 48 6.58 0.74 6.79
C ASN A 48 6.65 1.51 5.47
N GLY A 49 6.92 0.85 4.35
CA GLY A 49 7.27 1.47 3.08
C GLY A 49 6.22 2.41 2.51
N SER A 50 4.95 2.13 2.74
CA SER A 50 3.86 2.87 2.10
C SER A 50 3.53 4.22 2.72
N PHE A 51 4.06 4.56 3.89
CA PHE A 51 3.52 5.72 4.62
C PHE A 51 3.71 7.05 3.89
N MET A 52 4.85 7.26 3.23
CA MET A 52 5.08 8.49 2.47
C MET A 52 4.23 8.55 1.21
N PHE A 53 4.13 7.44 0.48
CA PHE A 53 3.24 7.33 -0.67
C PHE A 53 1.79 7.55 -0.27
N MET A 54 1.32 6.91 0.79
CA MET A 54 -0.03 7.10 1.31
C MET A 54 -0.31 8.57 1.64
N THR A 55 0.62 9.22 2.32
CA THR A 55 0.49 10.64 2.69
C THR A 55 0.31 11.53 1.48
N ASP A 56 1.15 11.36 0.48
CA ASP A 56 1.09 12.19 -0.74
C ASP A 56 -0.12 11.86 -1.59
N LEU A 57 -0.51 10.60 -1.65
CA LEU A 57 -1.70 10.14 -2.38
C LEU A 57 -2.98 10.73 -1.78
N ILE A 58 -3.15 10.61 -0.47
CA ILE A 58 -4.38 11.04 0.22
C ILE A 58 -4.62 12.53 0.08
N LYS A 59 -3.58 13.34 0.04
CA LYS A 59 -3.71 14.80 -0.19
C LYS A 59 -4.38 15.14 -1.52
N LYS A 60 -4.37 14.22 -2.48
CA LYS A 60 -4.91 14.41 -3.83
C LYS A 60 -6.25 13.70 -4.05
N ILE A 61 -6.74 12.98 -3.05
CA ILE A 61 -8.04 12.31 -3.13
C ILE A 61 -9.15 13.30 -2.82
N GLU A 62 -10.14 13.38 -3.70
CA GLU A 62 -11.18 14.42 -3.71
C GLU A 62 -12.51 13.99 -3.10
N PHE A 63 -12.59 12.78 -2.55
CA PHE A 63 -13.79 12.26 -1.92
C PHE A 63 -13.54 11.82 -0.49
N GLN A 64 -14.62 11.62 0.27
CA GLN A 64 -14.52 11.13 1.64
C GLN A 64 -13.93 9.73 1.67
N ASN A 65 -12.94 9.52 2.52
CA ASN A 65 -12.23 8.24 2.64
C ASN A 65 -11.86 7.96 4.08
N GLU A 66 -11.53 6.72 4.35
CA GLU A 66 -10.97 6.28 5.61
C GLU A 66 -9.60 5.65 5.38
N LEU A 67 -8.74 5.75 6.37
CA LEU A 67 -7.38 5.23 6.35
C LEU A 67 -7.16 4.19 7.43
N SER A 68 -6.43 3.15 7.09
CA SER A 68 -5.87 2.21 8.04
C SER A 68 -4.47 1.84 7.61
N PHE A 69 -3.62 1.54 8.57
CA PHE A 69 -2.29 0.99 8.29
C PHE A 69 -2.20 -0.40 8.86
N VAL A 70 -1.55 -1.27 8.11
CA VAL A 70 -1.32 -2.66 8.49
C VAL A 70 0.14 -3.00 8.36
N LYS A 71 0.55 -4.03 9.06
CA LYS A 71 1.89 -4.60 8.94
C LYS A 71 1.78 -6.11 8.85
N LEU A 72 2.53 -6.70 7.93
CA LEU A 72 2.68 -8.14 7.86
C LEU A 72 3.80 -8.56 8.80
N ALA A 73 3.48 -9.39 9.79
CA ALA A 73 4.44 -9.97 10.70
C ALA A 73 4.74 -11.41 10.28
N SER A 74 6.04 -11.72 10.22
CA SER A 74 6.49 -13.09 10.05
C SER A 74 6.68 -13.72 11.41
N TYR A 75 6.19 -14.94 11.61
CA TYR A 75 6.55 -15.72 12.79
C TYR A 75 7.96 -16.26 12.60
N ASP A 76 8.84 -15.92 13.56
CA ASP A 76 10.25 -16.27 13.49
C ASP A 76 10.57 -17.74 13.63
N GLY A 77 11.57 -18.12 12.93
CA GLY A 77 12.65 -19.01 13.34
C GLY A 77 12.42 -20.50 13.18
N THR A 78 11.26 -21.05 13.14
CA THR A 78 11.07 -22.48 13.05
C THR A 78 10.52 -22.96 11.72
N CYS A 79 10.12 -22.04 10.88
CA CYS A 79 9.61 -22.38 9.55
C CYS A 79 10.72 -22.23 8.51
N SER A 80 11.17 -23.34 7.99
CA SER A 80 12.12 -23.36 6.88
C SER A 80 11.46 -23.02 5.54
N THR A 81 10.15 -23.24 5.42
CA THR A 81 9.34 -22.90 4.24
C THR A 81 7.95 -22.51 4.69
N GLY A 82 7.42 -21.41 4.18
CA GLY A 82 6.05 -21.02 4.43
C GLY A 82 5.77 -20.49 5.83
N CYS A 83 6.62 -19.62 6.34
CA CYS A 83 6.34 -18.90 7.58
C CYS A 83 5.00 -18.19 7.48
N VAL A 84 4.13 -18.44 8.46
CA VAL A 84 2.81 -17.83 8.52
C VAL A 84 3.00 -16.35 8.78
N LYS A 85 2.58 -15.51 7.85
CA LYS A 85 2.51 -14.07 8.03
C LYS A 85 1.14 -13.73 8.59
N SER A 86 1.09 -12.92 9.62
CA SER A 86 -0.17 -12.39 10.14
C SER A 86 -0.30 -10.91 9.86
N LEU A 87 -1.53 -10.49 9.58
CA LEU A 87 -1.86 -9.10 9.34
C LEU A 87 -2.13 -8.41 10.68
N ILE A 88 -1.35 -7.39 10.99
CA ILE A 88 -1.47 -6.61 12.23
C ILE A 88 -1.97 -5.21 11.88
N GLY A 89 -2.89 -4.69 12.66
CA GLY A 89 -3.33 -3.30 12.58
C GLY A 89 -4.67 -3.07 11.89
N LEU A 90 -5.22 -4.05 11.20
CA LEU A 90 -6.53 -3.91 10.57
C LEU A 90 -7.63 -4.20 11.60
N ASN A 91 -8.09 -3.15 12.24
CA ASN A 91 -9.16 -3.22 13.25
C ASN A 91 -10.53 -2.82 12.71
N ASN A 92 -10.58 -2.29 11.51
CA ASN A 92 -11.82 -1.85 10.88
C ASN A 92 -12.57 -3.04 10.26
N PRO A 93 -13.89 -3.14 10.46
CA PRO A 93 -14.68 -4.09 9.68
C PRO A 93 -14.64 -3.69 8.21
N ILE A 94 -14.35 -4.65 7.34
CA ILE A 94 -14.25 -4.40 5.89
C ILE A 94 -15.34 -5.10 5.09
N GLU A 95 -16.20 -5.85 5.74
CA GLU A 95 -17.31 -6.53 5.07
C GLU A 95 -18.16 -5.53 4.29
N GLY A 96 -18.37 -5.81 3.01
CA GLY A 96 -19.15 -4.96 2.12
C GLY A 96 -18.49 -3.63 1.73
N ARG A 97 -17.24 -3.40 2.11
CA ARG A 97 -16.53 -2.15 1.82
C ARG A 97 -15.61 -2.27 0.63
N HIS A 98 -15.41 -1.16 -0.07
CA HIS A 98 -14.35 -1.04 -1.07
C HIS A 98 -13.03 -0.82 -0.35
N VAL A 99 -12.05 -1.65 -0.62
CA VAL A 99 -10.72 -1.60 0.00
C VAL A 99 -9.67 -1.33 -1.07
N ILE A 100 -8.85 -0.33 -0.83
CA ILE A 100 -7.72 0.01 -1.69
C ILE A 100 -6.44 -0.23 -0.89
N ILE A 101 -5.69 -1.24 -1.29
CA ILE A 101 -4.40 -1.54 -0.68
C ILE A 101 -3.35 -0.60 -1.28
N VAL A 102 -2.62 0.09 -0.42
CA VAL A 102 -1.55 1.00 -0.85
C VAL A 102 -0.20 0.42 -0.47
N GLU A 103 0.59 0.12 -1.48
CA GLU A 103 1.93 -0.45 -1.35
C GLU A 103 2.91 0.38 -2.19
N ASP A 104 4.08 0.68 -1.65
CA ASP A 104 5.07 1.47 -2.38
C ASP A 104 5.69 0.68 -3.54
N ILE A 105 6.13 -0.52 -3.29
CA ILE A 105 6.75 -1.42 -4.26
C ILE A 105 6.19 -2.83 -4.09
N VAL A 106 5.81 -3.44 -5.19
CA VAL A 106 5.51 -4.88 -5.25
C VAL A 106 6.73 -5.57 -5.88
N ASP A 107 7.50 -6.28 -5.05
CA ASP A 107 8.71 -6.99 -5.49
C ASP A 107 8.35 -8.37 -6.04
N THR A 108 8.31 -9.40 -5.19
CA THR A 108 7.95 -10.76 -5.62
C THR A 108 6.45 -10.97 -5.75
N GLY A 109 5.67 -10.15 -5.09
CA GLY A 109 4.22 -10.29 -5.00
C GLY A 109 3.73 -11.20 -3.88
N GLU A 110 4.60 -11.89 -3.16
CA GLU A 110 4.19 -12.82 -2.09
C GLU A 110 3.46 -12.12 -0.95
N SER A 111 3.97 -10.99 -0.49
CA SER A 111 3.35 -10.23 0.59
C SER A 111 1.99 -9.69 0.20
N ILE A 112 1.87 -9.16 -1.01
CA ILE A 112 0.60 -8.61 -1.50
C ILE A 112 -0.43 -9.73 -1.74
N GLU A 113 0.02 -10.86 -2.25
CA GLU A 113 -0.84 -12.03 -2.46
C GLU A 113 -1.41 -12.54 -1.13
N HIS A 114 -0.58 -12.65 -0.13
CA HIS A 114 -0.99 -13.05 1.22
C HIS A 114 -2.01 -12.08 1.79
N MET A 115 -1.74 -10.78 1.66
CA MET A 115 -2.63 -9.72 2.13
C MET A 115 -3.98 -9.75 1.43
N ILE A 116 -4.00 -9.96 0.11
CA ILE A 116 -5.24 -10.08 -0.65
C ILE A 116 -6.09 -11.24 -0.12
N LYS A 117 -5.48 -12.39 0.12
CA LYS A 117 -6.18 -13.55 0.66
C LYS A 117 -6.78 -13.28 2.04
N GLU A 118 -6.02 -12.62 2.91
CA GLU A 118 -6.50 -12.24 4.25
C GLU A 118 -7.69 -11.27 4.17
N LEU A 119 -7.63 -10.32 3.27
CA LEU A 119 -8.71 -9.36 3.09
C LEU A 119 -9.94 -9.99 2.44
N GLU A 120 -9.76 -10.84 1.44
CA GLU A 120 -10.87 -11.55 0.77
C GLU A 120 -11.65 -12.43 1.75
N ALA A 121 -10.97 -13.04 2.73
CA ALA A 121 -11.59 -13.84 3.77
C ALA A 121 -12.56 -13.04 4.66
N ARG A 122 -12.48 -11.70 4.62
CA ARG A 122 -13.35 -10.79 5.37
C ARG A 122 -14.48 -10.19 4.55
N ASN A 123 -14.68 -10.69 3.33
CA ASN A 123 -15.80 -10.35 2.43
C ASN A 123 -15.95 -8.85 2.09
N PRO A 124 -14.91 -8.18 1.59
CA PRO A 124 -15.05 -6.80 1.11
C PRO A 124 -15.91 -6.76 -0.15
N ALA A 125 -16.48 -5.61 -0.46
CA ALA A 125 -17.20 -5.39 -1.72
C ALA A 125 -16.25 -5.41 -2.92
N SER A 126 -15.05 -4.88 -2.74
CA SER A 126 -13.97 -4.94 -3.71
C SER A 126 -12.62 -4.79 -3.03
N GLY A 127 -11.57 -5.27 -3.67
CA GLY A 127 -10.21 -5.07 -3.22
C GLY A 127 -9.32 -4.78 -4.42
N GLU A 128 -8.67 -3.64 -4.42
CA GLU A 128 -7.75 -3.22 -5.46
C GLU A 128 -6.40 -2.85 -4.86
N VAL A 129 -5.35 -2.99 -5.65
CA VAL A 129 -3.98 -2.66 -5.25
C VAL A 129 -3.54 -1.39 -5.98
N CYS A 130 -3.05 -0.44 -5.22
CA CYS A 130 -2.44 0.78 -5.71
C CYS A 130 -0.96 0.74 -5.38
N THR A 131 -0.11 0.79 -6.39
CA THR A 131 1.33 0.80 -6.22
C THR A 131 1.98 1.87 -7.08
N LEU A 132 3.12 2.35 -6.61
CA LEU A 132 3.84 3.43 -7.29
C LEU A 132 4.71 2.94 -8.45
#